data_8d62f37099dbe5601965d24fe00cc276
#
_entry.id   8d62f37099dbe5601965d24fe00cc276
#
_cell.length_a   1.000
_cell.length_b   1.000
_cell.length_c   1.000
_cell.angle_alpha   90.00
_cell.angle_beta   90.00
_cell.angle_gamma   90.00
#
_symmetry.space_group_name_H-M   'P 1'
#
loop_
_entity.id
_entity.type
_entity.pdbx_description
1 polymer ?
#
loop_
_entity_poly.entity_id
_entity_poly.type
_entity_poly.pdbx_seq_one_letter_code
_entity_poly.pdbx_strand_id
1 'polypeptide(L)'
;MTIQRLSPAYPTDDLPATVALLSAVFGAEPTVVDGDRWAQFDCDGVRVMLAGTDRDDDTPFLAIKVDDLESALNRVRANGFAAGQPVTGPHERRAVIQPTPGSPWHIALYEPVASGH
;
A
#
# COMPACT_ATOMS: atom_id res chain seq x y z
N MET A 1 -8.11 -12.53 11.78
CA MET A 1 -7.44 -11.44 11.04
C MET A 1 -8.39 -10.26 10.92
N THR A 2 -7.91 -9.09 11.27
CA THR A 2 -8.71 -7.87 11.25
C THR A 2 -8.08 -6.86 10.28
N ILE A 3 -8.89 -6.31 9.40
CA ILE A 3 -8.46 -5.24 8.52
C ILE A 3 -8.46 -3.94 9.33
N GLN A 4 -7.31 -3.30 9.41
CA GLN A 4 -7.14 -2.07 10.17
C GLN A 4 -7.22 -0.82 9.28
N ARG A 5 -6.88 -0.97 7.99
CA ARG A 5 -6.86 0.16 7.05
C ARG A 5 -6.89 -0.33 5.62
N LEU A 6 -7.57 0.42 4.76
CA LEU A 6 -7.57 0.24 3.32
C LEU A 6 -7.12 1.55 2.67
N SER A 7 -6.19 1.49 1.73
CA SER A 7 -5.74 2.67 1.01
C SER A 7 -5.39 2.32 -0.43
N PRO A 8 -6.05 2.93 -1.42
CA PRO A 8 -5.53 2.86 -2.78
C PRO A 8 -4.21 3.59 -2.87
N ALA A 9 -3.29 3.05 -3.65
CA ALA A 9 -1.99 3.61 -3.89
C ALA A 9 -1.70 3.66 -5.38
N TYR A 10 -1.23 4.81 -5.84
CA TYR A 10 -0.94 5.02 -7.26
C TYR A 10 0.54 5.32 -7.44
N PRO A 11 1.22 4.62 -8.37
CA PRO A 11 2.63 4.88 -8.62
C PRO A 11 2.82 6.18 -9.40
N THR A 12 3.93 6.84 -9.15
CA THR A 12 4.32 8.03 -9.92
C THR A 12 5.83 8.09 -10.04
N ASP A 13 6.30 8.54 -11.20
CA ASP A 13 7.72 8.78 -11.43
C ASP A 13 8.13 10.20 -10.99
N ASP A 14 7.16 11.03 -10.65
CA ASP A 14 7.41 12.39 -10.18
C ASP A 14 6.48 12.68 -9.01
N LEU A 15 6.93 12.31 -7.83
CA LEU A 15 6.12 12.47 -6.62
C LEU A 15 5.77 13.93 -6.34
N PRO A 16 6.72 14.88 -6.37
CA PRO A 16 6.37 16.28 -6.11
C PRO A 16 5.32 16.84 -7.06
N ALA A 17 5.42 16.54 -8.36
CA ALA A 17 4.44 17.01 -9.33
C ALA A 17 3.06 16.41 -9.08
N THR A 18 2.99 15.12 -8.74
CA THR A 18 1.73 14.44 -8.48
C THR A 18 1.11 14.93 -7.17
N VAL A 19 1.92 15.18 -6.15
CA VAL A 19 1.45 15.76 -4.89
C VAL A 19 0.83 17.15 -5.17
N ALA A 20 1.50 17.97 -5.95
CA ALA A 20 0.97 19.29 -6.30
C ALA A 20 -0.36 19.21 -7.04
N LEU A 21 -0.49 18.26 -7.98
CA LEU A 21 -1.73 18.04 -8.72
C LEU A 21 -2.85 17.62 -7.79
N LEU A 22 -2.63 16.61 -6.95
CA LEU A 22 -3.66 16.11 -6.05
C LEU A 22 -4.04 17.13 -4.98
N SER A 23 -3.07 17.92 -4.49
CA SER A 23 -3.37 19.02 -3.58
C SER A 23 -4.34 20.02 -4.22
N ALA A 24 -4.15 20.31 -5.51
CA ALA A 24 -5.04 21.20 -6.24
C ALA A 24 -6.42 20.57 -6.44
N VAL A 25 -6.47 19.28 -6.80
CA VAL A 25 -7.75 18.58 -7.00
C VAL A 25 -8.55 18.49 -5.71
N PHE A 26 -7.89 18.11 -4.61
CA PHE A 26 -8.57 17.93 -3.32
C PHE A 26 -8.81 19.24 -2.57
N GLY A 27 -8.08 20.29 -2.93
CA GLY A 27 -8.12 21.53 -2.14
C GLY A 27 -7.54 21.33 -0.74
N ALA A 28 -6.57 20.45 -0.59
CA ALA A 28 -5.99 20.09 0.69
C ALA A 28 -4.53 19.66 0.52
N GLU A 29 -3.76 19.82 1.57
CA GLU A 29 -2.36 19.41 1.57
C GLU A 29 -2.25 17.92 1.95
N PRO A 30 -1.16 17.24 1.54
CA PRO A 30 -0.92 15.88 1.99
C PRO A 30 -0.72 15.84 3.51
N THR A 31 -1.14 14.75 4.13
CA THR A 31 -0.91 14.54 5.57
C THR A 31 0.48 14.03 5.86
N VAL A 32 1.10 13.34 4.90
CA VAL A 32 2.48 12.86 5.00
C VAL A 32 3.14 12.97 3.64
N VAL A 33 4.37 13.44 3.63
CA VAL A 33 5.28 13.34 2.47
C VAL A 33 6.62 12.86 2.98
N ASP A 34 7.09 11.74 2.47
CA ASP A 34 8.40 11.17 2.84
C ASP A 34 9.33 11.27 1.64
N GLY A 35 9.93 12.46 1.48
CA GLY A 35 10.85 12.75 0.38
C GLY A 35 10.23 12.47 -0.98
N ASP A 36 10.91 11.68 -1.78
CA ASP A 36 10.40 11.19 -3.08
C ASP A 36 9.91 9.73 -2.99
N ARG A 37 9.79 9.19 -1.79
CA ARG A 37 9.45 7.78 -1.56
C ARG A 37 7.95 7.55 -1.63
N TRP A 38 7.17 8.30 -0.88
CA TRP A 38 5.72 8.16 -0.88
C TRP A 38 5.06 9.39 -0.24
N ALA A 39 3.77 9.54 -0.50
CA ALA A 39 2.95 10.58 0.10
C ALA A 39 1.55 10.03 0.41
N GLN A 40 0.84 10.72 1.28
CA GLN A 40 -0.46 10.28 1.76
C GLN A 40 -1.38 11.49 1.90
N PHE A 41 -2.62 11.31 1.42
CA PHE A 41 -3.71 12.27 1.62
C PHE A 41 -4.80 11.58 2.42
N ASP A 42 -5.36 12.29 3.40
CA ASP A 42 -6.52 11.84 4.16
C ASP A 42 -7.64 12.85 3.94
N CYS A 43 -8.70 12.44 3.23
CA CYS A 43 -9.81 13.30 2.86
C CYS A 43 -11.12 12.68 3.36
N ASP A 44 -11.79 13.30 4.31
CA ASP A 44 -13.08 12.84 4.85
C ASP A 44 -13.08 11.35 5.24
N GLY A 45 -12.01 10.90 5.90
CA GLY A 45 -11.89 9.52 6.34
C GLY A 45 -11.43 8.56 5.26
N VAL A 46 -11.18 9.03 4.06
CA VAL A 46 -10.63 8.23 2.96
C VAL A 46 -9.16 8.56 2.78
N ARG A 47 -8.35 7.53 2.68
CA ARG A 47 -6.91 7.69 2.47
C ARG A 47 -6.54 7.30 1.05
N VAL A 48 -5.70 8.15 0.42
CA VAL A 48 -5.08 7.86 -0.88
C VAL A 48 -3.58 7.99 -0.71
N MET A 49 -2.83 7.04 -1.25
CA MET A 49 -1.38 7.05 -1.20
C MET A 49 -0.80 7.22 -2.60
N LEU A 50 0.34 7.88 -2.67
CA LEU A 50 1.16 7.96 -3.87
C LEU A 50 2.46 7.23 -3.60
N ALA A 51 2.82 6.31 -4.46
CA ALA A 51 4.06 5.55 -4.35
C ALA A 51 5.08 6.10 -5.33
N GLY A 52 6.10 6.75 -4.80
CA GLY A 52 7.24 7.24 -5.58
C GLY A 52 8.28 6.14 -5.73
N THR A 53 9.43 6.33 -5.11
CA THR A 53 10.51 5.34 -5.19
C THR A 53 10.26 4.10 -4.32
N ASP A 54 9.37 4.19 -3.34
CA ASP A 54 9.05 3.09 -2.44
C ASP A 54 7.87 2.28 -2.99
N ARG A 55 8.15 1.46 -4.01
CA ARG A 55 7.12 0.62 -4.62
C ARG A 55 7.75 -0.64 -5.21
N ASP A 56 6.93 -1.70 -5.29
CA ASP A 56 7.39 -2.99 -5.82
C ASP A 56 7.43 -3.01 -7.34
N ASP A 57 6.48 -2.35 -7.99
CA ASP A 57 6.40 -2.24 -9.44
C ASP A 57 5.64 -0.96 -9.83
N ASP A 58 5.38 -0.80 -11.11
CA ASP A 58 4.75 0.40 -11.64
C ASP A 58 3.22 0.27 -11.76
N THR A 59 2.62 -0.68 -11.05
CA THR A 59 1.16 -0.84 -11.07
C THR A 59 0.51 -0.22 -9.85
N PRO A 60 -0.72 0.29 -9.99
CA PRO A 60 -1.51 0.70 -8.83
C PRO A 60 -1.76 -0.48 -7.90
N PHE A 61 -1.93 -0.21 -6.62
CA PHE A 61 -2.22 -1.29 -5.68
C PHE A 61 -3.17 -0.84 -4.58
N LEU A 62 -3.88 -1.84 -4.04
CA LEU A 62 -4.71 -1.64 -2.87
C LEU A 62 -3.90 -2.09 -1.65
N ALA A 63 -3.54 -1.14 -0.81
CA ALA A 63 -2.79 -1.42 0.41
C ALA A 63 -3.76 -1.75 1.53
N ILE A 64 -3.60 -2.90 2.15
CA ILE A 64 -4.47 -3.39 3.23
C ILE A 64 -3.63 -3.68 4.45
N LYS A 65 -3.82 -2.88 5.49
CA LYS A 65 -3.15 -3.11 6.77
C LYS A 65 -3.93 -4.12 7.57
N VAL A 66 -3.27 -5.18 8.01
CA VAL A 66 -3.86 -6.25 8.82
C VAL A 66 -3.09 -6.39 10.14
N ASP A 67 -3.73 -6.99 11.13
CA ASP A 67 -3.10 -7.26 12.41
C ASP A 67 -2.27 -8.53 12.40
N ASP A 68 -2.56 -9.46 11.49
CA ASP A 68 -1.87 -10.76 11.41
C ASP A 68 -1.75 -11.19 9.95
N LEU A 69 -0.59 -10.91 9.37
CA LEU A 69 -0.33 -11.19 7.96
C LEU A 69 -0.40 -12.68 7.65
N GLU A 70 0.15 -13.54 8.51
CA GLU A 70 0.15 -14.98 8.27
C GLU A 70 -1.28 -15.54 8.24
N SER A 71 -2.14 -15.12 9.17
CA SER A 71 -3.55 -15.50 9.15
C SER A 71 -4.24 -15.07 7.87
N ALA A 72 -3.98 -13.83 7.43
CA ALA A 72 -4.58 -13.32 6.20
C ALA A 72 -4.14 -14.15 4.98
N LEU A 73 -2.85 -14.44 4.87
CA LEU A 73 -2.32 -15.24 3.77
C LEU A 73 -2.85 -16.67 3.80
N ASN A 74 -2.94 -17.27 4.99
CA ASN A 74 -3.50 -18.61 5.13
C ASN A 74 -4.96 -18.67 4.67
N ARG A 75 -5.76 -17.64 4.98
CA ARG A 75 -7.14 -17.56 4.51
C ARG A 75 -7.22 -17.44 2.99
N VAL A 76 -6.37 -16.62 2.38
CA VAL A 76 -6.31 -16.48 0.93
C VAL A 76 -5.99 -17.81 0.28
N ARG A 77 -4.96 -18.51 0.76
CA ARG A 77 -4.54 -19.80 0.23
C ARG A 77 -5.58 -20.88 0.47
N ALA A 78 -6.22 -20.89 1.64
CA ALA A 78 -7.27 -21.86 1.97
C ALA A 78 -8.49 -21.73 1.05
N ASN A 79 -8.70 -20.57 0.47
CA ASN A 79 -9.76 -20.34 -0.51
C ASN A 79 -9.31 -20.58 -1.95
N GLY A 80 -8.14 -21.16 -2.15
CA GLY A 80 -7.67 -21.57 -3.48
C GLY A 80 -6.92 -20.50 -4.26
N PHE A 81 -6.56 -19.39 -3.62
CA PHE A 81 -5.84 -18.32 -4.30
C PHE A 81 -4.35 -18.35 -3.99
N ALA A 82 -3.55 -17.91 -4.93
CA ALA A 82 -2.11 -17.78 -4.74
C ALA A 82 -1.81 -16.47 -4.02
N ALA A 83 -0.80 -16.51 -3.16
CA ALA A 83 -0.31 -15.32 -2.47
C ALA A 83 1.21 -15.36 -2.46
N GLY A 84 1.84 -14.18 -2.62
CA GLY A 84 3.28 -14.07 -2.56
C GLY A 84 3.84 -14.36 -1.18
N GLN A 85 5.14 -14.60 -1.11
CA GLN A 85 5.81 -14.80 0.16
C GLN A 85 5.99 -13.46 0.88
N PRO A 86 5.86 -13.43 2.20
CA PRO A 86 6.10 -12.21 2.95
C PRO A 86 7.53 -11.72 2.81
N VAL A 87 7.68 -10.42 2.66
CA VAL A 87 8.97 -9.74 2.62
C VAL A 87 9.00 -8.78 3.81
N THR A 88 10.07 -8.86 4.61
CA THR A 88 10.23 -8.01 5.78
C THR A 88 11.04 -6.77 5.40
N GLY A 89 10.42 -5.60 5.54
CA GLY A 89 11.10 -4.32 5.41
C GLY A 89 11.42 -3.72 6.78
N PRO A 90 11.94 -2.49 6.80
CA PRO A 90 12.31 -1.85 8.08
C PRO A 90 11.12 -1.50 8.97
N HIS A 91 9.95 -1.31 8.39
CA HIS A 91 8.77 -0.85 9.13
C HIS A 91 7.60 -1.81 9.03
N GLU A 92 7.63 -2.76 8.10
CA GLU A 92 6.49 -3.64 7.85
C GLU A 92 6.95 -4.95 7.22
N ARG A 93 6.10 -5.96 7.39
CA ARG A 93 6.14 -7.16 6.55
C ARG A 93 4.99 -7.05 5.58
N ARG A 94 5.23 -7.42 4.32
CA ARG A 94 4.17 -7.34 3.31
C ARG A 94 4.23 -8.52 2.36
N ALA A 95 3.08 -8.81 1.75
CA ALA A 95 2.96 -9.81 0.71
C ALA A 95 2.08 -9.26 -0.41
N VAL A 96 2.44 -9.59 -1.64
CA VAL A 96 1.72 -9.14 -2.83
C VAL A 96 0.82 -10.25 -3.33
N ILE A 97 -0.41 -9.89 -3.68
CA ILE A 97 -1.38 -10.79 -4.29
C ILE A 97 -1.82 -10.17 -5.60
N GLN A 98 -1.69 -10.92 -6.71
CA GLN A 98 -2.23 -10.48 -7.98
C GLN A 98 -3.66 -10.98 -8.12
N PRO A 99 -4.64 -10.11 -8.46
CA PRO A 99 -6.03 -10.57 -8.69
C PRO A 99 -6.12 -11.63 -9.77
N THR A 100 -5.34 -11.49 -10.83
CA THR A 100 -5.19 -12.48 -11.90
C THR A 100 -3.76 -12.41 -12.41
N PRO A 101 -3.24 -13.47 -13.03
CA PRO A 101 -1.89 -13.41 -13.63
C PRO A 101 -1.77 -12.24 -14.61
N GLY A 102 -0.74 -11.42 -14.44
CA GLY A 102 -0.53 -10.26 -15.31
C GLY A 102 -1.49 -9.11 -15.09
N SER A 103 -2.16 -9.05 -13.94
CA SER A 103 -3.09 -7.99 -13.61
C SER A 103 -2.44 -6.60 -13.69
N PRO A 104 -3.18 -5.58 -14.18
CA PRO A 104 -2.67 -4.20 -14.18
C PRO A 104 -2.67 -3.54 -12.80
N TRP A 105 -3.10 -4.25 -11.76
CA TRP A 105 -3.02 -3.78 -10.39
C TRP A 105 -2.84 -4.96 -9.45
N HIS A 106 -2.40 -4.69 -8.23
CA HIS A 106 -2.19 -5.76 -7.24
C HIS A 106 -2.71 -5.35 -5.87
N ILE A 107 -2.70 -6.31 -4.95
CA ILE A 107 -3.05 -6.10 -3.55
C ILE A 107 -1.77 -6.23 -2.74
N ALA A 108 -1.55 -5.31 -1.81
CA ALA A 108 -0.45 -5.40 -0.87
C ALA A 108 -1.01 -5.54 0.54
N LEU A 109 -0.90 -6.74 1.11
CA LEU A 109 -1.21 -6.97 2.52
C LEU A 109 0.02 -6.65 3.34
N TYR A 110 -0.15 -5.92 4.43
CA TYR A 110 0.98 -5.59 5.29
C TYR A 110 0.60 -5.53 6.76
N GLU A 111 1.59 -5.82 7.61
CA GLU A 111 1.49 -5.63 9.04
C GLU A 111 2.72 -4.87 9.54
N PRO A 112 2.57 -3.97 10.54
CA PRO A 112 3.73 -3.31 11.10
C PRO A 112 4.63 -4.32 11.80
N VAL A 113 5.95 -4.12 11.67
CA VAL A 113 6.90 -4.87 12.50
C VAL A 113 7.18 -4.09 13.77
N ALA A 114 7.36 -4.81 14.86
CA ALA A 114 7.76 -4.19 16.10
C ALA A 114 9.11 -3.51 15.90
N SER A 115 9.14 -2.20 16.12
CA SER A 115 10.34 -1.42 15.90
C SER A 115 11.13 -1.24 17.18
N GLY A 116 12.42 -1.07 17.04
CA GLY A 116 13.23 -0.50 18.08
C GLY A 116 13.61 -1.42 19.22
N HIS A 117 13.56 -2.62 19.00
CA HIS A 117 13.99 -3.52 20.06
C HIS A 117 15.24 -4.19 19.74
#